data_ff3651553404c2154433ad45345ae184
#
_entry.id   ff3651553404c2154433ad45345ae184
#
_cell.length_a   1.000
_cell.length_b   1.000
_cell.length_c   1.000
_cell.angle_alpha   90.00
_cell.angle_beta   90.00
_cell.angle_gamma   90.00
#
_symmetry.space_group_name_H-M   'P 1'
#
loop_
_entity.id
_entity.type
_entity.pdbx_description
1 polymer ?
#
loop_
_entity_poly.entity_id
_entity_poly.type
_entity_poly.pdbx_seq_one_letter_code
_entity_poly.pdbx_strand_id
1 'polypeptide(L)'
;QGTTSYIIDLRENSGGYMDQAVKMANEFLSRGDMIVYSEGRAYPRYEAKANGAGRFQREKFVVLIDNFSASASEIFAGAMQDNDRATIIGRRSFGKGLVQQQIPFADGSAMRLTVARYYTPSGRCIQKPYKLGEQEDYAQDLIDRFEHGEFFSADSVHFADSTVYYTKEGRKVMGGG
;
A
#
# COMPACT_ATOMS: atom_id res chain seq x y z
N GLN A 1 28.06 3.63 10.33
CA GLN A 1 27.91 4.06 11.73
C GLN A 1 27.28 2.99 12.64
N GLY A 2 27.37 1.70 12.34
CA GLY A 2 27.01 0.62 13.26
C GLY A 2 25.52 0.37 13.53
N THR A 3 24.60 1.11 12.93
CA THR A 3 23.15 0.83 13.08
C THR A 3 22.80 -0.43 12.29
N THR A 4 22.22 -1.40 12.97
CA THR A 4 21.87 -2.71 12.40
C THR A 4 20.36 -2.96 12.32
N SER A 5 19.55 -2.07 12.90
CA SER A 5 18.09 -2.18 12.95
C SER A 5 17.44 -0.83 12.82
N TYR A 6 16.29 -0.77 12.16
CA TYR A 6 15.56 0.45 11.88
C TYR A 6 14.08 0.28 12.21
N ILE A 7 13.43 1.38 12.59
CA ILE A 7 11.98 1.51 12.64
C ILE A 7 11.59 2.58 11.62
N ILE A 8 10.70 2.23 10.72
CA ILE A 8 10.11 3.15 9.74
C ILE A 8 8.68 3.40 10.20
N ASP A 9 8.39 4.61 10.64
CA ASP A 9 7.07 4.99 11.11
C ASP A 9 6.28 5.67 9.98
N LEU A 10 5.23 4.99 9.50
CA LEU A 10 4.30 5.46 8.49
C LEU A 10 2.90 5.70 9.08
N ARG A 11 2.75 5.72 10.39
CA ARG A 11 1.48 6.09 11.02
C ARG A 11 1.13 7.53 10.67
N GLU A 12 -0.15 7.79 10.44
CA GLU A 12 -0.68 9.10 9.99
C GLU A 12 -0.09 9.60 8.66
N ASN A 13 0.62 8.77 7.92
CA ASN A 13 1.21 9.11 6.64
C ASN A 13 0.26 8.76 5.48
N SER A 14 -0.42 9.76 4.94
CA SER A 14 -1.38 9.61 3.83
C SER A 14 -0.75 9.27 2.48
N GLY A 15 0.58 9.06 2.44
CA GLY A 15 1.31 8.70 1.23
C GLY A 15 1.95 9.88 0.51
N GLY A 16 2.00 9.78 -0.81
CA GLY A 16 2.67 10.75 -1.68
C GLY A 16 2.89 10.17 -3.08
N TYR A 17 4.03 10.42 -3.66
CA TYR A 17 4.34 9.96 -5.01
C TYR A 17 4.79 8.50 -5.03
N MET A 18 4.22 7.71 -5.96
CA MET A 18 4.56 6.30 -6.16
C MET A 18 6.06 6.09 -6.41
N ASP A 19 6.68 6.93 -7.24
CA ASP A 19 8.09 6.81 -7.58
C ASP A 19 9.01 6.95 -6.36
N GLN A 20 8.61 7.74 -5.36
CA GLN A 20 9.35 7.87 -4.11
C GLN A 20 9.20 6.62 -3.23
N ALA A 21 8.00 6.06 -3.15
CA ALA A 21 7.80 4.78 -2.46
C ALA A 21 8.58 3.64 -3.12
N VAL A 22 8.61 3.60 -4.46
CA VAL A 22 9.41 2.62 -5.22
C VAL A 22 10.91 2.79 -4.95
N LYS A 23 11.43 4.03 -4.98
CA LYS A 23 12.85 4.31 -4.66
C LYS A 23 13.18 3.90 -3.24
N MET A 24 12.31 4.23 -2.28
CA MET A 24 12.50 3.85 -0.89
C MET A 24 12.48 2.33 -0.70
N ALA A 25 11.53 1.62 -1.30
CA ALA A 25 11.46 0.16 -1.24
C ALA A 25 12.69 -0.51 -1.88
N ASN A 26 13.21 0.06 -2.96
CA ASN A 26 14.40 -0.42 -3.63
C ASN A 26 15.65 -0.42 -2.72
N GLU A 27 15.73 0.46 -1.72
CA GLU A 27 16.85 0.47 -0.76
C GLU A 27 16.90 -0.79 0.11
N PHE A 28 15.78 -1.49 0.27
CA PHE A 28 15.62 -2.63 1.18
C PHE A 28 15.46 -3.99 0.48
N LEU A 29 15.02 -3.99 -0.79
CA LEU A 29 14.68 -5.21 -1.52
C LEU A 29 15.81 -5.70 -2.40
N SER A 30 15.86 -7.01 -2.63
CA SER A 30 16.85 -7.64 -3.48
C SER A 30 16.50 -7.47 -4.96
N ARG A 31 17.50 -7.59 -5.84
CA ARG A 31 17.29 -7.51 -7.29
C ARG A 31 16.18 -8.45 -7.75
N GLY A 32 15.22 -7.90 -8.48
CA GLY A 32 14.11 -8.64 -9.08
C GLY A 32 12.88 -8.79 -8.17
N ASP A 33 12.98 -8.47 -6.87
CA ASP A 33 11.82 -8.46 -6.00
C ASP A 33 10.79 -7.45 -6.52
N MET A 34 9.54 -7.87 -6.64
CA MET A 34 8.44 -6.99 -7.02
C MET A 34 8.19 -5.98 -5.91
N ILE A 35 8.01 -4.72 -6.28
CA ILE A 35 7.63 -3.66 -5.34
C ILE A 35 6.12 -3.41 -5.40
N VAL A 36 5.62 -3.15 -6.59
CA VAL A 36 4.22 -2.85 -6.86
C VAL A 36 3.95 -3.07 -8.34
N TYR A 37 2.72 -3.42 -8.69
CA TYR A 37 2.27 -3.26 -10.05
C TYR A 37 0.97 -2.46 -10.10
N SER A 38 0.71 -1.84 -11.25
CA SER A 38 -0.54 -1.16 -11.52
C SER A 38 -1.15 -1.68 -12.81
N GLU A 39 -2.48 -1.76 -12.84
CA GLU A 39 -3.23 -2.26 -13.98
C GLU A 39 -4.62 -1.61 -14.02
N GLY A 40 -5.09 -1.29 -15.22
CA GLY A 40 -6.41 -0.72 -15.46
C GLY A 40 -6.97 -1.18 -16.81
N ARG A 41 -8.26 -0.95 -17.03
CA ARG A 41 -8.96 -1.40 -18.26
C ARG A 41 -8.29 -0.92 -19.55
N ALA A 42 -7.84 0.33 -19.58
CA ALA A 42 -7.15 0.95 -20.72
C ALA A 42 -5.71 1.37 -20.36
N TYR A 43 -5.22 0.91 -19.23
CA TYR A 43 -3.89 1.22 -18.73
C TYR A 43 -3.11 -0.09 -18.61
N PRO A 44 -2.13 -0.35 -19.49
CA PRO A 44 -1.37 -1.59 -19.47
C PRO A 44 -0.71 -1.83 -18.12
N ARG A 45 -0.55 -3.11 -17.77
CA ARG A 45 0.15 -3.51 -16.57
C ARG A 45 1.57 -2.94 -16.56
N TYR A 46 1.87 -2.19 -15.52
CA TYR A 46 3.20 -1.66 -15.23
C TYR A 46 3.73 -2.30 -13.95
N GLU A 47 4.96 -2.81 -13.98
CA GLU A 47 5.61 -3.46 -12.85
C GLU A 47 6.85 -2.68 -12.43
N ALA A 48 6.93 -2.34 -11.14
CA ALA A 48 8.14 -1.81 -10.52
C ALA A 48 8.83 -2.91 -9.72
N LYS A 49 10.09 -3.18 -10.07
CA LYS A 49 10.94 -4.19 -9.42
C LYS A 49 12.21 -3.54 -8.86
N ALA A 50 12.72 -4.11 -7.79
CA ALA A 50 13.97 -3.69 -7.20
C ALA A 50 15.14 -4.02 -8.12
N ASN A 51 16.11 -3.09 -8.23
CA ASN A 51 17.29 -3.23 -9.07
C ASN A 51 18.51 -3.85 -8.34
N GLY A 52 18.37 -4.06 -7.02
CA GLY A 52 19.40 -4.66 -6.17
C GLY A 52 20.56 -3.73 -5.82
N ALA A 53 20.42 -2.42 -6.06
CA ALA A 53 21.45 -1.43 -5.69
C ALA A 53 21.21 -0.80 -4.31
N GLY A 54 20.19 -1.25 -3.58
CA GLY A 54 19.83 -0.74 -2.27
C GLY A 54 20.87 -1.03 -1.21
N ARG A 55 21.02 -0.13 -0.24
CA ARG A 55 22.08 -0.18 0.79
C ARG A 55 21.66 -0.94 2.05
N PHE A 56 20.35 -1.15 2.25
CA PHE A 56 19.79 -1.70 3.49
C PHE A 56 19.12 -3.07 3.30
N GLN A 57 19.65 -3.88 2.37
CA GLN A 57 19.04 -5.18 2.02
C GLN A 57 19.16 -6.24 3.13
N ARG A 58 20.11 -6.09 4.08
CA ARG A 58 20.42 -7.08 5.12
C ARG A 58 20.00 -6.64 6.52
N GLU A 59 19.76 -5.36 6.72
CA GLU A 59 19.41 -4.78 8.01
C GLU A 59 18.02 -5.24 8.43
N LYS A 60 17.84 -5.44 9.73
CA LYS A 60 16.52 -5.73 10.31
C LYS A 60 15.73 -4.46 10.44
N PHE A 61 14.47 -4.49 10.07
CA PHE A 61 13.59 -3.35 10.30
C PHE A 61 12.12 -3.72 10.47
N VAL A 62 11.40 -2.79 11.07
CA VAL A 62 9.98 -2.84 11.34
C VAL A 62 9.33 -1.65 10.66
N VAL A 63 8.15 -1.83 10.13
CA VAL A 63 7.30 -0.77 9.59
C VAL A 63 6.08 -0.60 10.47
N LEU A 64 5.86 0.61 10.99
CA LEU A 64 4.66 0.95 11.75
C LEU A 64 3.64 1.56 10.81
N ILE A 65 2.40 1.05 10.87
CA ILE A 65 1.27 1.56 10.09
C ILE A 65 0.04 1.74 10.99
N ASP A 66 -0.90 2.54 10.53
CA ASP A 66 -2.22 2.70 11.14
C ASP A 66 -3.31 2.89 10.07
N ASN A 67 -4.52 3.13 10.52
CA ASN A 67 -5.69 3.35 9.68
C ASN A 67 -5.63 4.63 8.81
N PHE A 68 -4.65 5.52 9.03
CA PHE A 68 -4.39 6.70 8.20
C PHE A 68 -3.20 6.52 7.24
N SER A 69 -2.46 5.43 7.39
CA SER A 69 -1.42 5.05 6.43
C SER A 69 -2.06 4.73 5.08
N ALA A 70 -1.76 5.52 4.04
CA ALA A 70 -2.47 5.43 2.76
C ALA A 70 -1.55 5.52 1.53
N SER A 71 -2.02 5.04 0.37
CA SER A 71 -1.40 5.28 -0.94
C SER A 71 0.08 4.82 -1.00
N ALA A 72 1.03 5.73 -1.18
CA ALA A 72 2.47 5.43 -1.26
C ALA A 72 2.99 4.71 0.01
N SER A 73 2.43 5.00 1.19
CA SER A 73 2.75 4.29 2.43
C SER A 73 2.31 2.83 2.36
N GLU A 74 1.15 2.56 1.76
CA GLU A 74 0.63 1.20 1.57
C GLU A 74 1.42 0.43 0.50
N ILE A 75 1.90 1.11 -0.54
CA ILE A 75 2.82 0.53 -1.54
C ILE A 75 4.09 0.05 -0.85
N PHE A 76 4.71 0.90 -0.03
CA PHE A 76 5.92 0.55 0.69
C PHE A 76 5.68 -0.60 1.69
N ALA A 77 4.68 -0.47 2.56
CA ALA A 77 4.36 -1.48 3.57
C ALA A 77 4.00 -2.82 2.93
N GLY A 78 3.20 -2.82 1.88
CA GLY A 78 2.82 -4.01 1.12
C GLY A 78 4.01 -4.68 0.43
N ALA A 79 4.92 -3.90 -0.16
CA ALA A 79 6.15 -4.42 -0.75
C ALA A 79 7.03 -5.12 0.30
N MET A 80 7.16 -4.53 1.49
CA MET A 80 7.94 -5.11 2.59
C MET A 80 7.28 -6.36 3.15
N GLN A 81 5.97 -6.33 3.32
CA GLN A 81 5.19 -7.47 3.85
C GLN A 81 5.24 -8.66 2.90
N ASP A 82 4.93 -8.46 1.62
CA ASP A 82 4.74 -9.54 0.67
C ASP A 82 6.06 -10.18 0.21
N ASN A 83 7.18 -9.43 0.29
CA ASN A 83 8.52 -9.99 0.11
C ASN A 83 9.12 -10.57 1.41
N ASP A 84 8.37 -10.62 2.51
CA ASP A 84 8.85 -11.07 3.83
C ASP A 84 10.10 -10.31 4.32
N ARG A 85 10.21 -9.04 3.90
CA ARG A 85 11.40 -8.24 4.14
C ARG A 85 11.39 -7.51 5.48
N ALA A 86 10.21 -7.18 6.01
CA ALA A 86 10.05 -6.52 7.29
C ALA A 86 8.87 -7.08 8.08
N THR A 87 8.90 -6.85 9.39
CA THR A 87 7.73 -7.02 10.25
C THR A 87 6.87 -5.76 10.17
N ILE A 88 5.60 -5.93 9.78
CA ILE A 88 4.61 -4.85 9.80
C ILE A 88 3.89 -4.88 11.13
N ILE A 89 3.83 -3.76 11.82
CA ILE A 89 3.18 -3.63 13.13
C ILE A 89 2.19 -2.47 13.07
N GLY A 90 1.00 -2.69 13.56
CA GLY A 90 -0.02 -1.64 13.67
C GLY A 90 -1.41 -2.13 13.33
N ARG A 91 -2.20 -1.30 12.67
CA ARG A 91 -3.58 -1.55 12.29
C ARG A 91 -3.71 -1.65 10.78
N ARG A 92 -4.86 -2.18 10.32
CA ARG A 92 -5.21 -2.18 8.90
C ARG A 92 -5.13 -0.76 8.36
N SER A 93 -4.45 -0.59 7.23
CA SER A 93 -4.23 0.69 6.58
C SER A 93 -5.51 1.25 5.96
N PHE A 94 -5.42 2.41 5.32
CA PHE A 94 -6.57 3.13 4.78
C PHE A 94 -7.24 2.41 3.59
N GLY A 95 -6.44 1.79 2.72
CA GLY A 95 -6.95 1.13 1.51
C GLY A 95 -7.13 2.07 0.31
N LYS A 96 -6.16 2.97 0.05
CA LYS A 96 -6.16 3.86 -1.12
C LYS A 96 -5.20 3.37 -2.21
N GLY A 97 -5.70 2.59 -3.13
CA GLY A 97 -4.92 1.95 -4.20
C GLY A 97 -5.26 2.41 -5.60
N LEU A 98 -5.65 3.69 -5.81
CA LEU A 98 -6.00 4.25 -7.12
C LEU A 98 -4.82 5.00 -7.75
N VAL A 99 -4.53 4.68 -9.02
CA VAL A 99 -3.65 5.46 -9.89
C VAL A 99 -4.47 6.58 -10.51
N GLN A 100 -4.10 7.82 -10.23
CA GLN A 100 -4.79 8.99 -10.74
C GLN A 100 -3.85 9.80 -11.62
N GLN A 101 -4.35 10.26 -12.77
CA GLN A 101 -3.67 11.19 -13.66
C GLN A 101 -4.37 12.55 -13.61
N GLN A 102 -3.59 13.61 -13.59
CA GLN A 102 -4.09 14.97 -13.72
C GLN A 102 -4.00 15.41 -15.18
N ILE A 103 -5.12 15.81 -15.74
CA ILE A 103 -5.25 16.30 -17.09
C ILE A 103 -5.51 17.81 -17.00
N PRO A 104 -4.54 18.68 -17.34
CA PRO A 104 -4.75 20.12 -17.32
C PRO A 104 -5.59 20.58 -18.51
N PHE A 105 -6.39 21.61 -18.32
CA PHE A 105 -7.15 22.29 -19.36
C PHE A 105 -6.53 23.65 -19.70
N ALA A 106 -6.92 24.21 -20.86
CA ALA A 106 -6.37 25.47 -21.37
C ALA A 106 -6.72 26.69 -20.51
N ASP A 107 -7.78 26.60 -19.72
CA ASP A 107 -8.23 27.67 -18.81
C ASP A 107 -7.52 27.64 -17.44
N GLY A 108 -6.55 26.72 -17.25
CA GLY A 108 -5.81 26.55 -15.99
C GLY A 108 -6.49 25.62 -14.99
N SER A 109 -7.71 25.15 -15.26
CA SER A 109 -8.33 24.09 -14.47
C SER A 109 -7.74 22.71 -14.80
N ALA A 110 -8.05 21.70 -14.02
CA ALA A 110 -7.57 20.35 -14.28
C ALA A 110 -8.59 19.31 -13.82
N MET A 111 -8.63 18.19 -14.54
CA MET A 111 -9.37 16.99 -14.14
C MET A 111 -8.41 15.96 -13.56
N ARG A 112 -8.82 15.28 -12.47
CA ARG A 112 -8.12 14.14 -11.93
C ARG A 112 -8.91 12.87 -12.27
N LEU A 113 -8.32 12.03 -13.11
CA LEU A 113 -8.94 10.81 -13.62
C LEU A 113 -8.27 9.57 -13.00
N THR A 114 -9.06 8.66 -12.46
CA THR A 114 -8.59 7.33 -12.07
C THR A 114 -8.43 6.45 -13.31
N VAL A 115 -7.22 5.92 -13.53
CA VAL A 115 -6.87 5.14 -14.73
C VAL A 115 -6.50 3.70 -14.42
N ALA A 116 -6.07 3.37 -13.20
CA ALA A 116 -5.64 2.04 -12.79
C ALA A 116 -5.78 1.83 -11.27
N ARG A 117 -5.51 0.61 -10.81
CA ARG A 117 -5.36 0.26 -9.39
C ARG A 117 -3.94 -0.20 -9.12
N TYR A 118 -3.52 -0.04 -7.86
CA TYR A 118 -2.27 -0.60 -7.34
C TYR A 118 -2.50 -1.97 -6.72
N TYR A 119 -1.51 -2.84 -6.94
CA TYR A 119 -1.46 -4.19 -6.39
C TYR A 119 -0.10 -4.44 -5.74
N THR A 120 -0.12 -5.14 -4.62
CA THR A 120 1.09 -5.58 -3.93
C THR A 120 1.77 -6.76 -4.66
N PRO A 121 2.99 -7.16 -4.29
CA PRO A 121 3.68 -8.29 -4.91
C PRO A 121 2.90 -9.60 -4.92
N SER A 122 2.11 -9.87 -3.88
CA SER A 122 1.27 -11.08 -3.81
C SER A 122 0.01 -11.02 -4.67
N GLY A 123 -0.28 -9.88 -5.31
CA GLY A 123 -1.48 -9.68 -6.14
C GLY A 123 -2.67 -9.07 -5.39
N ARG A 124 -2.51 -8.70 -4.12
CA ARG A 124 -3.57 -8.03 -3.37
C ARG A 124 -3.84 -6.65 -3.94
N CYS A 125 -5.11 -6.33 -4.18
CA CYS A 125 -5.50 -4.96 -4.47
C CYS A 125 -5.43 -4.12 -3.19
N ILE A 126 -4.66 -3.03 -3.22
CA ILE A 126 -4.60 -2.09 -2.08
C ILE A 126 -5.94 -1.36 -1.92
N GLN A 127 -6.63 -1.10 -3.03
CA GLN A 127 -7.88 -0.33 -3.02
C GLN A 127 -8.98 -1.08 -2.29
N LYS A 128 -9.52 -0.48 -1.23
CA LYS A 128 -10.74 -0.94 -0.59
C LYS A 128 -11.94 -0.86 -1.54
N PRO A 129 -12.98 -1.69 -1.37
CA PRO A 129 -14.19 -1.60 -2.19
C PRO A 129 -14.78 -0.20 -2.13
N TYR A 130 -15.24 0.33 -3.27
CA TYR A 130 -16.01 1.56 -3.36
C TYR A 130 -16.92 1.53 -4.60
N LYS A 131 -17.99 2.29 -4.56
CA LYS A 131 -18.87 2.48 -5.71
C LYS A 131 -18.67 3.86 -6.32
N LEU A 132 -18.74 3.92 -7.65
CA LEU A 132 -18.62 5.19 -8.38
C LEU A 132 -19.81 6.09 -8.04
N GLY A 133 -19.54 7.35 -7.66
CA GLY A 133 -20.53 8.33 -7.29
C GLY A 133 -20.86 8.39 -5.79
N GLU A 134 -20.43 7.42 -4.99
CA GLU A 134 -20.65 7.36 -3.54
C GLU A 134 -19.38 7.83 -2.80
N GLN A 135 -19.07 9.13 -2.88
CA GLN A 135 -17.89 9.69 -2.18
C GLN A 135 -18.03 9.68 -0.66
N GLU A 136 -19.26 9.74 -0.16
CA GLU A 136 -19.55 9.70 1.28
C GLU A 136 -19.17 8.35 1.88
N ASP A 137 -19.37 7.24 1.16
CA ASP A 137 -19.00 5.89 1.61
C ASP A 137 -17.49 5.75 1.90
N TYR A 138 -16.67 6.54 1.24
CA TYR A 138 -15.21 6.45 1.39
C TYR A 138 -14.73 7.01 2.75
N ALA A 139 -15.38 8.05 3.24
CA ALA A 139 -15.14 8.59 4.59
C ALA A 139 -15.87 7.77 5.65
N GLN A 140 -17.07 7.29 5.33
CA GLN A 140 -17.90 6.50 6.22
C GLN A 140 -17.21 5.19 6.65
N ASP A 141 -16.45 4.54 5.76
CA ASP A 141 -15.68 3.33 6.08
C ASP A 141 -14.80 3.47 7.35
N LEU A 142 -14.13 4.62 7.54
CA LEU A 142 -13.33 4.84 8.75
C LEU A 142 -14.21 4.97 10.01
N ILE A 143 -15.36 5.59 9.88
CA ILE A 143 -16.33 5.73 10.98
C ILE A 143 -16.86 4.35 11.35
N ASP A 144 -17.28 3.57 10.37
CA ASP A 144 -17.79 2.21 10.57
C ASP A 144 -16.74 1.31 11.21
N ARG A 145 -15.49 1.37 10.77
CA ARG A 145 -14.36 0.63 11.38
C ARG A 145 -14.14 1.02 12.84
N PHE A 146 -14.28 2.31 13.16
CA PHE A 146 -14.19 2.80 14.54
C PHE A 146 -15.37 2.29 15.39
N GLU A 147 -16.59 2.39 14.90
CA GLU A 147 -17.81 1.97 15.60
C GLU A 147 -17.84 0.45 15.86
N HIS A 148 -17.33 -0.34 14.90
CA HIS A 148 -17.19 -1.79 15.05
C HIS A 148 -15.99 -2.22 15.93
N GLY A 149 -15.22 -1.26 16.46
CA GLY A 149 -14.13 -1.53 17.39
C GLY A 149 -12.82 -1.97 16.74
N GLU A 150 -12.68 -1.88 15.40
CA GLU A 150 -11.47 -2.28 14.69
C GLU A 150 -10.22 -1.49 15.14
N PHE A 151 -10.42 -0.26 15.62
CA PHE A 151 -9.33 0.58 16.15
C PHE A 151 -8.83 0.14 17.54
N PHE A 152 -9.54 -0.77 18.19
CA PHE A 152 -9.24 -1.17 19.56
C PHE A 152 -8.89 -2.67 19.67
N SER A 153 -9.41 -3.51 18.78
CA SER A 153 -9.21 -4.97 18.81
C SER A 153 -8.94 -5.54 17.42
N ALA A 154 -7.92 -6.39 17.33
CA ALA A 154 -7.63 -7.14 16.10
C ALA A 154 -8.75 -8.12 15.73
N ASP A 155 -9.50 -8.63 16.72
CA ASP A 155 -10.60 -9.58 16.50
C ASP A 155 -11.82 -8.91 15.84
N SER A 156 -11.88 -7.58 15.85
CA SER A 156 -12.94 -6.79 15.20
C SER A 156 -12.64 -6.44 13.74
N VAL A 157 -11.51 -6.91 13.19
CA VAL A 157 -11.15 -6.64 11.79
C VAL A 157 -11.99 -7.52 10.87
N HIS A 158 -12.77 -6.89 10.00
CA HIS A 158 -13.56 -7.56 8.97
C HIS A 158 -13.03 -7.21 7.58
N PHE A 159 -12.65 -8.24 6.82
CA PHE A 159 -12.25 -8.08 5.43
C PHE A 159 -13.47 -8.26 4.52
N ALA A 160 -13.75 -7.27 3.68
CA ALA A 160 -14.83 -7.34 2.68
C ALA A 160 -14.54 -8.40 1.61
N ASP A 161 -13.26 -8.68 1.34
CA ASP A 161 -12.79 -9.74 0.46
C ASP A 161 -12.06 -10.80 1.30
N SER A 162 -12.60 -12.02 1.31
CA SER A 162 -12.02 -13.17 2.01
C SER A 162 -10.93 -13.88 1.20
N THR A 163 -10.53 -13.35 0.07
CA THR A 163 -9.46 -13.92 -0.76
C THR A 163 -8.15 -13.94 0.02
N VAL A 164 -7.55 -15.11 0.11
CA VAL A 164 -6.27 -15.31 0.78
C VAL A 164 -5.16 -15.24 -0.25
N TYR A 165 -4.18 -14.41 0.02
CA TYR A 165 -2.95 -14.29 -0.74
C TYR A 165 -1.78 -14.81 0.10
N TYR A 166 -0.63 -15.00 -0.54
CA TYR A 166 0.54 -15.54 0.12
C TYR A 166 1.76 -14.66 -0.16
N THR A 167 2.53 -14.39 0.89
CA THR A 167 3.83 -13.73 0.77
C THR A 167 4.84 -14.65 0.09
N LYS A 168 6.02 -14.14 -0.21
CA LYS A 168 7.13 -14.89 -0.84
C LYS A 168 7.50 -16.17 -0.06
N GLU A 169 7.41 -16.14 1.28
CA GLU A 169 7.69 -17.29 2.16
C GLU A 169 6.42 -18.08 2.55
N GLY A 170 5.27 -17.78 1.93
CA GLY A 170 4.03 -18.53 2.12
C GLY A 170 3.20 -18.13 3.34
N ARG A 171 3.44 -16.98 3.96
CA ARG A 171 2.56 -16.43 4.99
C ARG A 171 1.25 -15.95 4.37
N LYS A 172 0.14 -16.22 5.04
CA LYS A 172 -1.19 -15.76 4.61
C LYS A 172 -1.33 -14.25 4.85
N VAL A 173 -1.85 -13.54 3.86
CA VAL A 173 -2.20 -12.12 3.93
C VAL A 173 -3.55 -11.88 3.24
N MET A 174 -4.27 -10.85 3.67
CA MET A 174 -5.60 -10.50 3.16
C MET A 174 -5.53 -9.24 2.31
N GLY A 175 -6.54 -9.00 1.47
CA GLY A 175 -6.65 -7.80 0.66
C GLY A 175 -7.35 -6.64 1.37
N GLY A 176 -7.28 -5.42 0.79
CA GLY A 176 -8.09 -4.27 1.22
C GLY A 176 -7.49 -3.43 2.35
N GLY A 177 -6.21 -3.09 2.25
CA GLY A 177 -5.52 -2.22 3.21
C GLY A 177 -4.72 -2.98 4.22
#